data_ba7067c59bad12c28fc173a80c391b86
#
_entry.id   ba7067c59bad12c28fc173a80c391b86
#
_cell.length_a   1.000
_cell.length_b   1.000
_cell.length_c   1.000
_cell.angle_alpha   90.00
_cell.angle_beta   90.00
_cell.angle_gamma   90.00
#
_symmetry.space_group_name_H-M   'P 1'
#
loop_
_entity.id
_entity.type
_entity.pdbx_description
1 polymer ?
#
loop_
_entity_poly.entity_id
_entity_poly.type
_entity_poly.pdbx_seq_one_letter_code
_entity_poly.pdbx_strand_id
1 'polypeptide(L)'
;MFALLISAAQPGRSQAEGSAYLGFDRNTYPGDAKLKALSQTFSFAGYWLNNPPGEKANTWVGRRKAIESAGLGFLVLFNGRLYADLKNVSRATALGRFDARAAVGAAKREGFPIGTVIFLDQEQGGRMLPEQKAYIYTWVDGLTAAGFRAGVYCSGIAAKEDDGTTIVTADDIRQHAGGRKIIYFVNNDACPPSPGCAFPAQPQKPGDSGIDFADIWQFAQSPKRKDFAAGCPANYNPDGVCYPPGIDPSQKLHVDVETATSPDPSHGRIR
;
A
#
# COMPACT_ATOMS: atom_id res chain seq x y z
N MET A 1 -1.50 59.35 32.53
CA MET A 1 -2.20 58.07 32.66
C MET A 1 -1.91 57.28 31.37
N PHE A 2 -0.87 56.44 31.39
CA PHE A 2 -0.43 55.64 30.23
C PHE A 2 -0.97 54.21 30.42
N ALA A 3 -1.81 53.78 29.52
CA ALA A 3 -2.32 52.40 29.51
C ALA A 3 -1.32 51.49 28.82
N LEU A 4 -0.75 50.52 29.56
CA LEU A 4 0.05 49.42 29.00
C LEU A 4 -0.87 48.41 28.34
N LEU A 5 -0.75 48.26 27.03
CA LEU A 5 -1.36 47.18 26.28
C LEU A 5 -0.45 45.95 26.42
N ILE A 6 -0.88 44.96 27.19
CA ILE A 6 -0.25 43.64 27.30
C ILE A 6 -0.76 42.83 26.11
N SER A 7 0.11 42.62 25.11
CA SER A 7 -0.14 41.69 24.00
C SER A 7 0.02 40.26 24.52
N ALA A 8 -1.06 39.52 24.64
CA ALA A 8 -1.04 38.11 24.95
C ALA A 8 -0.55 37.33 23.72
N ALA A 9 0.66 36.79 23.78
CA ALA A 9 1.17 35.85 22.80
C ALA A 9 0.31 34.55 22.85
N GLN A 10 -0.37 34.23 21.76
CA GLN A 10 -1.05 32.94 21.61
C GLN A 10 0.03 31.83 21.57
N PRO A 11 -0.17 30.73 22.30
CA PRO A 11 0.71 29.58 22.20
C PRO A 11 0.62 29.02 20.76
N GLY A 12 1.76 29.01 20.07
CA GLY A 12 1.88 28.41 18.78
C GLY A 12 1.35 26.96 18.84
N ARG A 13 0.39 26.63 17.97
CA ARG A 13 0.01 25.25 17.71
C ARG A 13 1.28 24.51 17.28
N SER A 14 1.80 23.67 18.16
CA SER A 14 2.73 22.61 17.79
C SER A 14 2.12 21.86 16.61
N GLN A 15 2.76 21.90 15.45
CA GLN A 15 2.44 20.96 14.37
C GLN A 15 2.62 19.56 14.99
N ALA A 16 1.55 18.80 15.10
CA ALA A 16 1.61 17.42 15.51
C ALA A 16 2.60 16.71 14.56
N GLU A 17 3.68 16.18 15.11
CA GLU A 17 4.56 15.26 14.38
C GLU A 17 3.66 14.21 13.74
N GLY A 18 3.72 14.07 12.40
CA GLY A 18 2.71 13.41 11.60
C GLY A 18 2.30 12.04 12.15
N SER A 19 1.02 11.92 12.49
CA SER A 19 0.42 10.67 12.94
C SER A 19 0.48 9.63 11.82
N ALA A 20 0.77 8.38 12.17
CA ALA A 20 0.61 7.25 11.26
C ALA A 20 -0.73 6.55 11.54
N TYR A 21 -1.25 5.85 10.54
CA TYR A 21 -2.56 5.21 10.57
C TYR A 21 -2.43 3.74 10.16
N LEU A 22 -3.07 2.84 10.88
CA LEU A 22 -3.13 1.44 10.50
C LEU A 22 -4.11 1.23 9.36
N GLY A 23 -3.74 0.35 8.44
CA GLY A 23 -4.58 -0.19 7.40
C GLY A 23 -4.43 -1.69 7.27
N PHE A 24 -5.25 -2.25 6.40
CA PHE A 24 -5.16 -3.66 6.03
C PHE A 24 -5.45 -3.86 4.55
N ASP A 25 -4.83 -4.87 3.97
CA ASP A 25 -5.30 -5.43 2.72
C ASP A 25 -5.51 -6.95 2.81
N ARG A 26 -6.17 -7.49 1.82
CA ARG A 26 -6.35 -8.91 1.57
C ARG A 26 -6.95 -9.14 0.19
N ASN A 27 -6.74 -10.34 -0.36
CA ASN A 27 -7.22 -10.67 -1.71
C ASN A 27 -8.76 -10.78 -1.77
N THR A 28 -9.39 -11.31 -0.74
CA THR A 28 -10.85 -11.51 -0.73
C THR A 28 -11.57 -10.50 0.16
N TYR A 29 -12.62 -9.88 -0.35
CA TYR A 29 -13.43 -8.92 0.42
C TYR A 29 -13.96 -9.56 1.72
N PRO A 30 -13.83 -8.89 2.88
CA PRO A 30 -14.18 -9.51 4.19
C PRO A 30 -15.68 -9.68 4.43
N GLY A 31 -16.52 -9.02 3.63
CA GLY A 31 -17.98 -8.96 3.82
C GLY A 31 -18.42 -7.74 4.65
N ASP A 32 -19.55 -7.14 4.27
CA ASP A 32 -20.08 -5.89 4.85
C ASP A 32 -20.24 -5.98 6.38
N ALA A 33 -20.67 -7.13 6.89
CA ALA A 33 -20.91 -7.35 8.33
C ALA A 33 -19.64 -7.18 9.20
N LYS A 34 -18.45 -7.37 8.61
CA LYS A 34 -17.19 -7.30 9.34
C LYS A 34 -16.54 -5.90 9.28
N LEU A 35 -16.97 -5.03 8.36
CA LEU A 35 -16.36 -3.72 8.18
C LEU A 35 -16.41 -2.85 9.44
N LYS A 36 -17.52 -2.93 10.20
CA LYS A 36 -17.64 -2.18 11.46
C LYS A 36 -16.63 -2.63 12.52
N ALA A 37 -16.33 -3.91 12.61
CA ALA A 37 -15.32 -4.41 13.54
C ALA A 37 -13.91 -4.01 13.06
N LEU A 38 -13.63 -4.15 11.76
CA LEU A 38 -12.36 -3.73 11.17
C LEU A 38 -12.09 -2.25 11.34
N SER A 39 -13.09 -1.37 11.18
CA SER A 39 -12.93 0.09 11.34
C SER A 39 -12.67 0.55 12.78
N GLN A 40 -12.78 -0.33 13.77
CA GLN A 40 -12.34 -0.03 15.15
C GLN A 40 -10.80 -0.06 15.29
N THR A 41 -10.13 -0.82 14.43
CA THR A 41 -8.68 -0.99 14.46
C THR A 41 -8.00 -0.26 13.31
N PHE A 42 -8.61 -0.28 12.12
CA PHE A 42 -8.01 0.22 10.88
C PHE A 42 -8.66 1.51 10.41
N SER A 43 -7.86 2.38 9.84
CA SER A 43 -8.29 3.65 9.23
C SER A 43 -8.57 3.53 7.73
N PHE A 44 -7.96 2.54 7.05
CA PHE A 44 -8.14 2.31 5.62
C PHE A 44 -8.09 0.82 5.27
N ALA A 45 -8.61 0.48 4.09
CA ALA A 45 -8.62 -0.87 3.55
C ALA A 45 -8.06 -0.90 2.11
N GLY A 46 -7.36 -1.97 1.77
CA GLY A 46 -7.03 -2.32 0.40
C GLY A 46 -8.29 -2.45 -0.44
N TYR A 47 -8.25 -1.98 -1.69
CA TYR A 47 -9.35 -2.06 -2.64
C TYR A 47 -8.83 -2.44 -4.03
N TRP A 48 -9.07 -3.65 -4.45
CA TRP A 48 -8.58 -4.16 -5.72
C TRP A 48 -9.47 -3.73 -6.90
N LEU A 49 -8.85 -3.17 -7.93
CA LEU A 49 -9.54 -2.75 -9.17
C LEU A 49 -9.65 -3.87 -10.21
N ASN A 50 -8.77 -4.87 -10.13
CA ASN A 50 -8.79 -6.09 -10.94
C ASN A 50 -8.66 -7.31 -10.02
N ASN A 51 -8.55 -8.52 -10.58
CA ASN A 51 -8.41 -9.72 -9.76
C ASN A 51 -7.12 -9.66 -8.94
N PRO A 52 -7.19 -9.82 -7.62
CA PRO A 52 -6.00 -9.88 -6.77
C PRO A 52 -5.08 -11.05 -7.14
N PRO A 53 -3.81 -11.04 -6.70
CA PRO A 53 -2.89 -12.14 -6.94
C PRO A 53 -3.48 -13.50 -6.55
N GLY A 54 -3.40 -14.48 -7.48
CA GLY A 54 -3.91 -15.85 -7.27
C GLY A 54 -5.43 -16.01 -7.31
N GLU A 55 -6.21 -14.93 -7.35
CA GLU A 55 -7.68 -15.00 -7.35
C GLU A 55 -8.27 -15.02 -8.77
N LYS A 56 -9.32 -15.84 -8.94
CA LYS A 56 -10.05 -15.96 -10.22
C LYS A 56 -11.12 -14.89 -10.40
N ALA A 57 -11.53 -14.22 -9.33
CA ALA A 57 -12.56 -13.19 -9.32
C ALA A 57 -12.22 -12.08 -8.33
N ASN A 58 -12.61 -10.85 -8.65
CA ASN A 58 -12.46 -9.72 -7.76
C ASN A 58 -13.75 -9.52 -6.95
N THR A 59 -13.71 -9.88 -5.66
CA THR A 59 -14.84 -9.75 -4.73
C THR A 59 -15.01 -8.32 -4.17
N TRP A 60 -14.07 -7.41 -4.45
CA TRP A 60 -14.11 -6.01 -4.03
C TRP A 60 -14.96 -5.11 -4.93
N VAL A 61 -15.25 -5.55 -6.15
CA VAL A 61 -16.04 -4.78 -7.12
C VAL A 61 -17.41 -4.42 -6.54
N GLY A 62 -17.76 -3.12 -6.62
CA GLY A 62 -19.01 -2.55 -6.11
C GLY A 62 -19.05 -2.34 -4.60
N ARG A 63 -17.94 -2.53 -3.86
CA ARG A 63 -17.91 -2.42 -2.39
C ARG A 63 -17.45 -1.05 -1.88
N ARG A 64 -17.06 -0.14 -2.78
CA ARG A 64 -16.54 1.17 -2.39
C ARG A 64 -17.43 1.90 -1.39
N LYS A 65 -18.75 1.98 -1.66
CA LYS A 65 -19.69 2.67 -0.76
C LYS A 65 -19.81 2.03 0.61
N ALA A 66 -19.77 0.70 0.70
CA ALA A 66 -19.83 -0.01 1.97
C ALA A 66 -18.60 0.30 2.85
N ILE A 67 -17.40 0.31 2.25
CA ILE A 67 -16.14 0.65 2.92
C ILE A 67 -16.16 2.09 3.42
N GLU A 68 -16.54 3.05 2.56
CA GLU A 68 -16.63 4.47 2.91
C GLU A 68 -17.66 4.70 4.03
N SER A 69 -18.82 4.02 3.97
CA SER A 69 -19.86 4.09 5.01
C SER A 69 -19.43 3.48 6.34
N ALA A 70 -18.50 2.55 6.34
CA ALA A 70 -17.89 2.01 7.56
C ALA A 70 -16.84 2.96 8.17
N GLY A 71 -16.54 4.09 7.54
CA GLY A 71 -15.55 5.06 7.99
C GLY A 71 -14.12 4.76 7.55
N LEU A 72 -13.89 3.72 6.73
CA LEU A 72 -12.57 3.36 6.21
C LEU A 72 -12.19 4.22 5.00
N GLY A 73 -10.91 4.62 4.92
CA GLY A 73 -10.29 5.14 3.70
C GLY A 73 -9.87 4.03 2.75
N PHE A 74 -9.13 4.39 1.71
CA PHE A 74 -8.79 3.49 0.62
C PHE A 74 -7.29 3.41 0.38
N LEU A 75 -6.83 2.19 0.15
CA LEU A 75 -5.58 1.84 -0.50
C LEU A 75 -5.95 1.14 -1.82
N VAL A 76 -5.98 1.88 -2.93
CA VAL A 76 -6.50 1.38 -4.21
C VAL A 76 -5.40 0.63 -4.95
N LEU A 77 -5.63 -0.65 -5.22
CA LEU A 77 -4.65 -1.60 -5.73
C LEU A 77 -5.01 -2.08 -7.14
N PHE A 78 -4.00 -2.32 -7.95
CA PHE A 78 -4.10 -2.96 -9.25
C PHE A 78 -3.01 -4.02 -9.39
N ASN A 79 -3.41 -5.30 -9.46
CA ASN A 79 -2.51 -6.42 -9.63
C ASN A 79 -1.75 -6.30 -10.97
N GLY A 80 -0.43 -6.19 -10.90
CA GLY A 80 0.46 -6.00 -12.03
C GLY A 80 0.79 -7.29 -12.77
N ARG A 81 1.81 -7.22 -13.62
CA ARG A 81 2.27 -8.36 -14.41
C ARG A 81 3.55 -8.96 -13.83
N LEU A 82 3.64 -10.27 -13.83
CA LEU A 82 4.90 -10.96 -13.56
C LEU A 82 5.87 -10.78 -14.74
N TYR A 83 7.18 -10.83 -14.48
CA TYR A 83 8.22 -10.72 -15.51
C TYR A 83 7.99 -11.69 -16.68
N ALA A 84 7.57 -12.92 -16.37
CA ALA A 84 7.30 -13.94 -17.39
C ALA A 84 6.27 -13.52 -18.44
N ASP A 85 5.35 -12.60 -18.12
CA ASP A 85 4.32 -12.10 -19.03
C ASP A 85 4.85 -11.01 -19.97
N LEU A 86 5.91 -10.30 -19.56
CA LEU A 86 6.42 -9.11 -20.26
C LEU A 86 7.17 -9.44 -21.55
N LYS A 87 7.89 -10.56 -21.60
CA LYS A 87 8.62 -11.14 -22.75
C LYS A 87 9.75 -10.26 -23.31
N ASN A 88 9.49 -8.99 -23.61
CA ASN A 88 10.43 -8.00 -24.11
C ASN A 88 9.91 -6.57 -23.86
N VAL A 89 10.78 -5.58 -24.04
CA VAL A 89 10.49 -4.15 -23.75
C VAL A 89 9.28 -3.63 -24.56
N SER A 90 9.15 -3.98 -25.83
CA SER A 90 8.03 -3.53 -26.67
C SER A 90 6.68 -4.05 -26.15
N ARG A 91 6.61 -5.35 -25.83
CA ARG A 91 5.41 -5.96 -25.23
C ARG A 91 5.14 -5.40 -23.86
N ALA A 92 6.14 -5.24 -23.02
CA ALA A 92 6.03 -4.66 -21.68
C ALA A 92 5.42 -3.25 -21.74
N THR A 93 5.92 -2.39 -22.65
CA THR A 93 5.36 -1.06 -22.92
C THR A 93 3.89 -1.13 -23.35
N ALA A 94 3.54 -2.05 -24.26
CA ALA A 94 2.15 -2.21 -24.70
C ALA A 94 1.23 -2.66 -23.55
N LEU A 95 1.70 -3.60 -22.72
CA LEU A 95 0.97 -4.07 -21.53
C LEU A 95 0.81 -2.96 -20.48
N GLY A 96 1.85 -2.15 -20.22
CA GLY A 96 1.77 -1.01 -19.32
C GLY A 96 0.68 -0.02 -19.73
N ARG A 97 0.59 0.31 -21.02
CA ARG A 97 -0.50 1.17 -21.56
C ARG A 97 -1.88 0.52 -21.43
N PHE A 98 -1.97 -0.78 -21.71
CA PHE A 98 -3.22 -1.52 -21.62
C PHE A 98 -3.74 -1.56 -20.18
N ASP A 99 -2.87 -1.93 -19.22
CA ASP A 99 -3.22 -2.07 -17.82
C ASP A 99 -3.49 -0.71 -17.16
N ALA A 100 -2.78 0.37 -17.57
CA ALA A 100 -3.11 1.73 -17.13
C ALA A 100 -4.54 2.13 -17.54
N ARG A 101 -4.95 1.87 -18.80
CA ARG A 101 -6.32 2.12 -19.25
C ARG A 101 -7.33 1.27 -18.50
N ALA A 102 -7.01 0.02 -18.22
CA ALA A 102 -7.86 -0.88 -17.43
C ALA A 102 -8.06 -0.37 -16.00
N ALA A 103 -6.99 0.05 -15.34
CA ALA A 103 -7.02 0.64 -13.99
C ALA A 103 -7.88 1.91 -13.95
N VAL A 104 -7.65 2.85 -14.87
CA VAL A 104 -8.45 4.09 -15.00
C VAL A 104 -9.92 3.77 -15.23
N GLY A 105 -10.22 2.83 -16.14
CA GLY A 105 -11.59 2.40 -16.41
C GLY A 105 -12.28 1.79 -15.21
N ALA A 106 -11.57 0.94 -14.46
CA ALA A 106 -12.09 0.33 -13.24
C ALA A 106 -12.31 1.38 -12.15
N ALA A 107 -11.34 2.26 -11.88
CA ALA A 107 -11.47 3.32 -10.89
C ALA A 107 -12.68 4.23 -11.15
N LYS A 108 -12.89 4.62 -12.41
CA LYS A 108 -14.07 5.42 -12.81
C LYS A 108 -15.38 4.66 -12.60
N ARG A 109 -15.46 3.38 -12.96
CA ARG A 109 -16.68 2.56 -12.73
C ARG A 109 -17.00 2.39 -11.24
N GLU A 110 -15.98 2.26 -10.40
CA GLU A 110 -16.13 2.18 -8.95
C GLU A 110 -16.43 3.55 -8.31
N GLY A 111 -16.35 4.65 -9.08
CA GLY A 111 -16.63 5.99 -8.61
C GLY A 111 -15.49 6.64 -7.83
N PHE A 112 -14.27 6.22 -8.03
CA PHE A 112 -13.11 6.91 -7.45
C PHE A 112 -12.88 8.25 -8.15
N PRO A 113 -12.64 9.34 -7.39
CA PRO A 113 -12.44 10.66 -7.95
C PRO A 113 -11.11 10.77 -8.74
N ILE A 114 -11.05 11.73 -9.66
CA ILE A 114 -9.77 12.15 -10.26
C ILE A 114 -8.81 12.58 -9.15
N GLY A 115 -7.52 12.27 -9.32
CA GLY A 115 -6.50 12.49 -8.30
C GLY A 115 -6.33 11.34 -7.30
N THR A 116 -7.21 10.31 -7.35
CA THR A 116 -7.00 9.07 -6.57
C THR A 116 -5.66 8.44 -6.94
N VAL A 117 -4.90 8.01 -5.92
CA VAL A 117 -3.68 7.21 -6.11
C VAL A 117 -4.08 5.76 -6.37
N ILE A 118 -3.57 5.18 -7.46
CA ILE A 118 -3.73 3.76 -7.76
C ILE A 118 -2.34 3.13 -7.69
N PHE A 119 -2.18 2.10 -6.86
CA PHE A 119 -0.92 1.39 -6.66
C PHE A 119 -0.84 0.18 -7.58
N LEU A 120 0.18 0.16 -8.43
CA LEU A 120 0.56 -1.04 -9.17
C LEU A 120 1.23 -2.01 -8.20
N ASP A 121 0.68 -3.20 -8.11
CA ASP A 121 1.26 -4.28 -7.33
C ASP A 121 2.38 -4.96 -8.11
N GLN A 122 3.64 -4.68 -7.74
CA GLN A 122 4.86 -5.25 -8.30
C GLN A 122 5.45 -6.25 -7.32
N GLU A 123 5.00 -7.50 -7.42
CA GLU A 123 5.35 -8.59 -6.50
C GLU A 123 6.83 -9.00 -6.52
N GLN A 124 7.46 -8.92 -7.68
CA GLN A 124 8.83 -9.40 -7.84
C GLN A 124 9.84 -8.37 -7.34
N GLY A 125 10.66 -8.78 -6.37
CA GLY A 125 11.76 -7.99 -5.82
C GLY A 125 13.08 -8.13 -6.59
N GLY A 126 14.13 -7.46 -6.09
CA GLY A 126 15.44 -7.40 -6.73
C GLY A 126 15.54 -6.24 -7.73
N ARG A 127 16.57 -6.29 -8.56
CA ARG A 127 16.80 -5.30 -9.63
C ARG A 127 15.72 -5.40 -10.69
N MET A 128 15.08 -4.28 -11.00
CA MET A 128 14.11 -4.23 -12.08
C MET A 128 14.81 -4.37 -13.45
N LEU A 129 14.39 -5.36 -14.19
CA LEU A 129 14.86 -5.59 -15.55
C LEU A 129 14.28 -4.56 -16.53
N PRO A 130 14.87 -4.38 -17.72
CA PRO A 130 14.40 -3.39 -18.70
C PRO A 130 12.91 -3.52 -19.03
N GLU A 131 12.39 -4.74 -19.12
CA GLU A 131 10.97 -5.02 -19.36
C GLU A 131 10.08 -4.57 -18.20
N GLN A 132 10.49 -4.83 -16.97
CA GLN A 132 9.75 -4.40 -15.78
C GLN A 132 9.74 -2.87 -15.67
N LYS A 133 10.87 -2.22 -15.91
CA LYS A 133 10.97 -0.74 -15.97
C LYS A 133 10.07 -0.17 -17.06
N ALA A 134 10.09 -0.74 -18.26
CA ALA A 134 9.25 -0.31 -19.36
C ALA A 134 7.76 -0.45 -19.04
N TYR A 135 7.35 -1.55 -18.39
CA TYR A 135 5.99 -1.77 -17.95
C TYR A 135 5.54 -0.77 -16.89
N ILE A 136 6.30 -0.67 -15.78
CA ILE A 136 5.97 0.20 -14.63
C ILE A 136 5.87 1.66 -15.08
N TYR A 137 6.89 2.19 -15.79
CA TYR A 137 6.90 3.61 -16.12
C TYR A 137 5.86 3.98 -17.18
N THR A 138 5.58 3.08 -18.11
CA THR A 138 4.48 3.30 -19.08
C THR A 138 3.12 3.29 -18.39
N TRP A 139 2.94 2.42 -17.38
CA TRP A 139 1.72 2.40 -16.57
C TRP A 139 1.58 3.70 -15.75
N VAL A 140 2.65 4.18 -15.11
CA VAL A 140 2.70 5.46 -14.39
C VAL A 140 2.32 6.62 -15.29
N ASP A 141 2.91 6.70 -16.48
CA ASP A 141 2.63 7.75 -17.46
C ASP A 141 1.15 7.72 -17.89
N GLY A 142 0.60 6.52 -18.10
CA GLY A 142 -0.80 6.34 -18.49
C GLY A 142 -1.80 6.78 -17.44
N LEU A 143 -1.56 6.50 -16.14
CA LEU A 143 -2.39 6.99 -15.03
C LEU A 143 -2.31 8.52 -14.91
N THR A 144 -1.10 9.07 -14.95
CA THR A 144 -0.86 10.51 -14.84
C THR A 144 -1.56 11.27 -15.96
N ALA A 145 -1.47 10.80 -17.20
CA ALA A 145 -2.14 11.39 -18.34
C ALA A 145 -3.68 11.36 -18.21
N ALA A 146 -4.23 10.41 -17.46
CA ALA A 146 -5.67 10.29 -17.19
C ALA A 146 -6.13 11.10 -15.96
N GLY A 147 -5.23 11.83 -15.29
CA GLY A 147 -5.52 12.66 -14.13
C GLY A 147 -5.53 11.90 -12.80
N PHE A 148 -5.14 10.63 -12.79
CA PHE A 148 -4.91 9.84 -11.57
C PHE A 148 -3.46 9.98 -11.11
N ARG A 149 -3.20 9.61 -9.87
CA ARG A 149 -1.84 9.57 -9.32
C ARG A 149 -1.36 8.11 -9.33
N ALA A 150 -0.09 7.91 -9.62
CA ALA A 150 0.49 6.57 -9.67
C ALA A 150 1.25 6.26 -8.38
N GLY A 151 0.96 5.10 -7.82
CA GLY A 151 1.75 4.47 -6.78
C GLY A 151 2.32 3.14 -7.26
N VAL A 152 3.35 2.64 -6.58
CA VAL A 152 3.91 1.30 -6.81
C VAL A 152 4.09 0.60 -5.47
N TYR A 153 3.50 -0.60 -5.34
CA TYR A 153 3.86 -1.54 -4.30
C TYR A 153 5.11 -2.29 -4.73
N CYS A 154 6.11 -2.36 -3.86
CA CYS A 154 7.38 -3.01 -4.16
C CYS A 154 8.14 -3.39 -2.89
N SER A 155 9.13 -4.28 -3.03
CA SER A 155 9.97 -4.71 -1.92
C SER A 155 10.89 -3.58 -1.43
N GLY A 156 10.91 -3.37 -0.11
CA GLY A 156 11.90 -2.60 0.64
C GLY A 156 12.99 -3.46 1.26
N ILE A 157 12.94 -4.78 1.01
CA ILE A 157 13.91 -5.72 1.54
C ILE A 157 15.10 -5.80 0.61
N ALA A 158 16.30 -5.72 1.17
CA ALA A 158 17.54 -5.87 0.44
C ALA A 158 17.68 -7.28 -0.16
N ALA A 159 17.85 -7.36 -1.47
CA ALA A 159 18.09 -8.59 -2.21
C ALA A 159 19.57 -8.67 -2.62
N LYS A 160 20.17 -9.86 -2.52
CA LYS A 160 21.52 -10.10 -3.03
C LYS A 160 21.45 -10.39 -4.52
N GLU A 161 22.32 -9.76 -5.29
CA GLU A 161 22.55 -10.01 -6.71
C GLU A 161 23.65 -11.06 -6.91
N ASP A 162 23.73 -11.65 -8.11
CA ASP A 162 24.71 -12.68 -8.43
C ASP A 162 26.17 -12.18 -8.34
N ASP A 163 26.40 -10.88 -8.53
CA ASP A 163 27.70 -10.22 -8.40
C ASP A 163 28.11 -9.93 -6.93
N GLY A 164 27.28 -10.33 -5.97
CA GLY A 164 27.49 -10.11 -4.54
C GLY A 164 27.06 -8.72 -4.06
N THR A 165 26.62 -7.83 -4.92
CA THR A 165 26.02 -6.55 -4.53
C THR A 165 24.63 -6.75 -3.91
N THR A 166 24.10 -5.70 -3.29
CA THR A 166 22.78 -5.70 -2.68
C THR A 166 21.95 -4.59 -3.31
N ILE A 167 20.71 -4.88 -3.65
CA ILE A 167 19.76 -3.91 -4.19
C ILE A 167 18.45 -3.93 -3.41
N VAL A 168 17.83 -2.75 -3.28
CA VAL A 168 16.48 -2.60 -2.79
C VAL A 168 15.59 -2.19 -3.97
N THR A 169 14.52 -2.91 -4.21
CA THR A 169 13.64 -2.68 -5.37
C THR A 169 13.04 -1.27 -5.39
N ALA A 170 12.62 -0.76 -4.22
CA ALA A 170 12.09 0.58 -4.09
C ALA A 170 13.11 1.65 -4.54
N ASP A 171 14.38 1.50 -4.15
CA ASP A 171 15.46 2.38 -4.56
C ASP A 171 15.73 2.29 -6.07
N ASP A 172 15.77 1.08 -6.63
CA ASP A 172 15.99 0.89 -8.07
C ASP A 172 14.87 1.54 -8.91
N ILE A 173 13.61 1.39 -8.50
CA ILE A 173 12.48 2.06 -9.16
C ILE A 173 12.63 3.58 -9.04
N ARG A 174 12.94 4.10 -7.85
CA ARG A 174 13.08 5.54 -7.63
C ARG A 174 14.22 6.16 -8.45
N GLN A 175 15.38 5.51 -8.47
CA GLN A 175 16.55 5.97 -9.22
C GLN A 175 16.31 6.09 -10.73
N HIS A 176 15.45 5.21 -11.27
CA HIS A 176 15.15 5.16 -12.70
C HIS A 176 13.81 5.81 -13.07
N ALA A 177 13.13 6.47 -12.15
CA ALA A 177 11.82 7.07 -12.38
C ALA A 177 11.81 8.20 -13.43
N GLY A 178 12.97 8.81 -13.73
CA GLY A 178 13.08 9.84 -14.78
C GLY A 178 12.21 11.07 -14.52
N GLY A 179 12.11 11.52 -13.26
CA GLY A 179 11.30 12.68 -12.86
C GLY A 179 9.79 12.39 -12.69
N ARG A 180 9.34 11.15 -12.87
CA ARG A 180 7.95 10.74 -12.60
C ARG A 180 7.64 10.85 -11.11
N LYS A 181 6.47 11.36 -10.78
CA LYS A 181 5.97 11.40 -9.40
C LYS A 181 5.32 10.06 -9.07
N ILE A 182 6.03 9.22 -8.33
CA ILE A 182 5.56 7.90 -7.87
C ILE A 182 5.38 7.95 -6.35
N ILE A 183 4.29 7.38 -5.86
CA ILE A 183 4.01 7.19 -4.44
C ILE A 183 4.40 5.76 -4.10
N TYR A 184 5.14 5.57 -3.01
CA TYR A 184 5.74 4.28 -2.69
C TYR A 184 4.98 3.56 -1.58
N PHE A 185 4.45 2.39 -1.90
CA PHE A 185 3.95 1.41 -0.95
C PHE A 185 4.99 0.31 -0.83
N VAL A 186 5.66 0.26 0.30
CA VAL A 186 6.84 -0.59 0.48
C VAL A 186 6.50 -1.78 1.37
N ASN A 187 6.84 -2.99 0.92
CA ASN A 187 6.82 -4.17 1.76
C ASN A 187 8.19 -4.34 2.46
N ASN A 188 8.17 -4.42 3.77
CA ASN A 188 9.28 -4.93 4.57
C ASN A 188 8.73 -5.59 5.84
N ASP A 189 8.50 -6.89 5.77
CA ASP A 189 8.00 -7.72 6.89
C ASP A 189 9.13 -8.46 7.64
N ALA A 190 10.39 -8.14 7.36
CA ALA A 190 11.53 -8.66 8.13
C ALA A 190 11.52 -8.10 9.56
N CYS A 191 11.86 -8.92 10.53
CA CYS A 191 11.91 -8.52 11.93
C CYS A 191 13.35 -8.51 12.48
N PRO A 192 13.92 -7.33 12.81
CA PRO A 192 13.38 -5.99 12.56
C PRO A 192 13.44 -5.58 11.07
N PRO A 193 12.77 -4.49 10.62
CA PRO A 193 12.08 -3.48 11.44
C PRO A 193 10.62 -3.80 11.77
N SER A 194 10.03 -4.82 11.14
CA SER A 194 8.63 -5.17 11.35
C SER A 194 8.31 -5.48 12.82
N PRO A 195 7.21 -4.92 13.37
CA PRO A 195 6.69 -5.29 14.67
C PRO A 195 5.88 -6.60 14.66
N GLY A 196 5.77 -7.29 13.51
CA GLY A 196 4.93 -8.47 13.34
C GLY A 196 3.44 -8.15 13.30
N CYS A 197 2.57 -9.09 13.72
CA CYS A 197 1.12 -8.88 13.81
C CYS A 197 0.77 -7.96 14.99
N ALA A 198 1.18 -6.68 14.92
CA ALA A 198 0.89 -5.69 15.94
C ALA A 198 -0.19 -4.71 15.45
N PHE A 199 -1.09 -4.32 16.36
CA PHE A 199 -2.19 -3.40 16.06
C PHE A 199 -2.19 -2.22 17.04
N PRO A 200 -1.10 -1.42 17.12
CA PRO A 200 -1.00 -0.34 18.07
C PRO A 200 -1.89 0.85 17.68
N ALA A 201 -2.40 1.56 18.70
CA ALA A 201 -3.16 2.79 18.48
C ALA A 201 -2.30 3.92 17.86
N GLN A 202 -0.98 3.85 18.05
CA GLN A 202 0.01 4.73 17.43
C GLN A 202 1.02 3.85 16.67
N PRO A 203 0.77 3.57 15.39
CA PRO A 203 1.65 2.75 14.60
C PRO A 203 2.93 3.48 14.22
N GLN A 204 3.96 2.70 13.87
CA GLN A 204 5.21 3.21 13.33
C GLN A 204 4.96 3.95 12.00
N LYS A 205 5.82 4.90 11.68
CA LYS A 205 5.73 5.66 10.42
C LYS A 205 6.21 4.78 9.24
N PRO A 206 5.73 5.02 8.01
CA PRO A 206 6.20 4.27 6.84
C PRO A 206 7.72 4.32 6.64
N GLY A 207 8.37 5.43 6.96
CA GLY A 207 9.84 5.56 6.88
C GLY A 207 10.61 4.63 7.82
N ASP A 208 9.97 4.14 8.89
CA ASP A 208 10.58 3.16 9.81
C ASP A 208 10.75 1.77 9.17
N SER A 209 10.19 1.56 7.97
CA SER A 209 10.45 0.41 7.11
C SER A 209 11.94 0.24 6.71
N GLY A 210 12.76 1.28 6.90
CA GLY A 210 14.11 1.40 6.37
C GLY A 210 14.17 2.12 5.02
N ILE A 211 13.01 2.50 4.46
CA ILE A 211 12.88 3.28 3.22
C ILE A 211 12.29 4.64 3.56
N ASP A 212 13.12 5.66 3.66
CA ASP A 212 12.80 7.00 4.15
C ASP A 212 11.71 7.73 3.34
N PHE A 213 11.57 7.36 2.07
CA PHE A 213 10.57 7.90 1.15
C PHE A 213 9.31 7.04 1.01
N ALA A 214 9.13 6.01 1.83
CA ALA A 214 7.90 5.23 1.83
C ALA A 214 6.71 6.10 2.31
N ASP A 215 5.63 6.10 1.55
CA ASP A 215 4.35 6.72 1.91
C ASP A 215 3.46 5.74 2.69
N ILE A 216 3.60 4.45 2.37
CA ILE A 216 2.90 3.33 2.99
C ILE A 216 3.89 2.20 3.21
N TRP A 217 3.77 1.51 4.34
CA TRP A 217 4.59 0.35 4.70
C TRP A 217 3.72 -0.84 5.06
N GLN A 218 3.79 -1.92 4.28
CA GLN A 218 3.27 -3.22 4.68
C GLN A 218 4.33 -3.92 5.54
N PHE A 219 4.04 -4.01 6.82
CA PHE A 219 4.98 -4.55 7.80
C PHE A 219 4.66 -5.99 8.23
N ALA A 220 3.48 -6.51 7.90
CA ALA A 220 3.11 -7.87 8.21
C ALA A 220 2.28 -8.50 7.09
N GLN A 221 2.73 -9.62 6.56
CA GLN A 221 2.02 -10.45 5.58
C GLN A 221 1.37 -11.66 6.24
N SER A 222 0.26 -12.12 5.68
CA SER A 222 -0.51 -13.26 6.15
C SER A 222 -0.78 -14.26 5.00
N PRO A 223 -0.20 -15.45 5.02
CA PRO A 223 0.67 -15.99 6.07
C PRO A 223 2.10 -15.41 6.05
N LYS A 224 2.74 -15.39 7.21
CA LYS A 224 4.15 -14.97 7.33
C LYS A 224 5.06 -15.77 6.41
N ARG A 225 5.89 -15.09 5.64
CA ARG A 225 6.90 -15.74 4.79
C ARG A 225 7.95 -16.45 5.64
N LYS A 226 8.21 -17.72 5.33
CA LYS A 226 9.10 -18.58 6.12
C LYS A 226 10.52 -18.02 6.22
N ASP A 227 11.02 -17.44 5.12
CA ASP A 227 12.38 -16.89 5.04
C ASP A 227 12.60 -15.68 5.96
N PHE A 228 11.52 -15.03 6.40
CA PHE A 228 11.55 -13.86 7.28
C PHE A 228 10.96 -14.15 8.67
N ALA A 229 10.74 -15.43 9.02
CA ALA A 229 10.19 -15.80 10.32
C ALA A 229 11.20 -15.63 11.46
N ALA A 230 12.48 -15.78 11.19
CA ALA A 230 13.54 -15.64 12.19
C ALA A 230 13.63 -14.21 12.71
N GLY A 231 13.65 -14.05 14.04
CA GLY A 231 13.75 -12.72 14.68
C GLY A 231 12.41 -12.00 14.91
N CYS A 232 11.30 -12.49 14.35
CA CYS A 232 10.00 -11.90 14.62
C CYS A 232 9.50 -12.21 16.04
N PRO A 233 8.81 -11.25 16.69
CA PRO A 233 8.09 -11.52 17.93
C PRO A 233 7.08 -12.67 17.74
N ALA A 234 6.80 -13.40 18.83
CA ALA A 234 5.86 -14.53 18.82
C ALA A 234 4.37 -14.07 18.80
N ASN A 235 4.06 -13.03 18.03
CA ASN A 235 2.72 -12.46 17.90
C ASN A 235 2.01 -12.86 16.60
N TYR A 236 2.64 -13.64 15.73
CA TYR A 236 1.96 -14.36 14.67
C TYR A 236 1.28 -15.60 15.24
N ASN A 237 0.08 -15.91 14.75
CA ASN A 237 -0.57 -17.19 15.10
C ASN A 237 0.22 -18.38 14.54
N PRO A 238 -0.01 -19.62 15.02
CA PRO A 238 0.70 -20.80 14.55
C PRO A 238 0.65 -21.05 13.04
N ASP A 239 -0.42 -20.56 12.38
CA ASP A 239 -0.58 -20.60 10.91
C ASP A 239 0.16 -19.45 10.19
N GLY A 240 0.86 -18.61 10.92
CA GLY A 240 1.63 -17.48 10.39
C GLY A 240 0.78 -16.28 9.95
N VAL A 241 -0.48 -16.21 10.35
CA VAL A 241 -1.42 -15.16 9.90
C VAL A 241 -1.72 -14.12 10.98
N CYS A 242 -2.08 -12.91 10.54
CA CYS A 242 -2.53 -11.82 11.39
C CYS A 242 -4.07 -11.80 11.42
N TYR A 243 -4.65 -12.09 12.60
CA TYR A 243 -6.08 -11.97 12.83
C TYR A 243 -6.40 -10.62 13.46
N PRO A 244 -7.27 -9.80 12.84
CA PRO A 244 -7.56 -8.48 13.35
C PRO A 244 -8.35 -8.53 14.67
N PRO A 245 -8.11 -7.59 15.60
CA PRO A 245 -8.88 -7.48 16.84
C PRO A 245 -10.39 -7.35 16.58
N GLY A 246 -11.20 -7.94 17.45
CA GLY A 246 -12.67 -7.88 17.37
C GLY A 246 -13.30 -8.85 16.36
N ILE A 247 -12.50 -9.66 15.69
CA ILE A 247 -12.98 -10.75 14.81
C ILE A 247 -12.48 -12.08 15.36
N ASP A 248 -13.39 -13.03 15.54
CA ASP A 248 -13.04 -14.37 16.02
C ASP A 248 -12.11 -15.07 15.02
N PRO A 249 -10.92 -15.52 15.42
CA PRO A 249 -9.98 -16.25 14.57
C PRO A 249 -10.56 -17.50 13.91
N SER A 250 -11.57 -18.13 14.53
CA SER A 250 -12.28 -19.29 13.94
C SER A 250 -12.93 -18.97 12.60
N GLN A 251 -13.23 -17.70 12.33
CA GLN A 251 -13.74 -17.22 11.04
C GLN A 251 -12.67 -17.17 9.94
N LYS A 252 -11.41 -17.45 10.29
CA LYS A 252 -10.26 -17.46 9.37
C LYS A 252 -10.12 -16.19 8.52
N LEU A 253 -10.60 -15.05 9.06
CA LEU A 253 -10.36 -13.76 8.45
C LEU A 253 -9.00 -13.24 8.94
N HIS A 254 -8.00 -13.32 8.09
CA HIS A 254 -6.68 -12.75 8.31
C HIS A 254 -6.42 -11.63 7.31
N VAL A 255 -5.46 -10.78 7.61
CA VAL A 255 -5.14 -9.58 6.82
C VAL A 255 -3.64 -9.38 6.76
N ASP A 256 -3.17 -8.75 5.71
CA ASP A 256 -1.90 -8.06 5.70
C ASP A 256 -2.07 -6.71 6.40
N VAL A 257 -1.02 -6.22 7.06
CA VAL A 257 -1.13 -5.03 7.92
C VAL A 257 -0.15 -3.96 7.44
N GLU A 258 -0.70 -2.75 7.27
CA GLU A 258 0.04 -1.59 6.77
C GLU A 258 -0.03 -0.42 7.73
N THR A 259 0.91 0.50 7.53
CA THR A 259 0.85 1.85 8.08
C THR A 259 1.01 2.89 6.97
N ALA A 260 0.33 4.02 7.10
CA ALA A 260 0.40 5.14 6.18
C ALA A 260 0.38 6.48 6.91
N THR A 261 0.83 7.54 6.23
CA THR A 261 0.79 8.92 6.75
C THR A 261 -0.60 9.56 6.65
N SER A 262 -1.56 8.87 6.04
CA SER A 262 -2.94 9.34 5.85
C SER A 262 -3.94 8.24 6.20
N PRO A 263 -5.12 8.58 6.78
CA PRO A 263 -6.20 7.63 6.96
C PRO A 263 -6.93 7.27 5.65
N ASP A 264 -6.58 7.89 4.54
CA ASP A 264 -7.08 7.65 3.18
C ASP A 264 -5.92 7.80 2.20
N PRO A 265 -4.95 6.86 2.18
CA PRO A 265 -3.68 7.02 1.46
C PRO A 265 -3.86 7.13 -0.06
N SER A 266 -4.93 6.56 -0.60
CA SER A 266 -5.27 6.75 -2.02
C SER A 266 -6.08 8.01 -2.32
N HIS A 267 -6.51 8.78 -1.31
CA HIS A 267 -7.45 9.90 -1.51
C HIS A 267 -8.71 9.47 -2.27
N GLY A 268 -9.22 8.29 -1.94
CA GLY A 268 -10.34 7.66 -2.64
C GLY A 268 -11.72 8.05 -2.13
N ARG A 269 -11.80 8.75 -0.98
CA ARG A 269 -13.07 9.26 -0.43
C ARG A 269 -13.57 10.45 -1.26
N ILE A 270 -14.87 10.52 -1.43
CA ILE A 270 -15.52 11.72 -1.99
C ILE A 270 -15.67 12.73 -0.83
N ARG A 271 -15.11 13.93 -1.03
CA ARG A 271 -15.22 15.04 -0.08
C ARG A 271 -16.54 15.79 -0.28
#